data_611f94c8546cfa3bde9667288c7e333c
#
_entry.id   611f94c8546cfa3bde9667288c7e333c
#
_cell.length_a   1.000
_cell.length_b   1.000
_cell.length_c   1.000
_cell.angle_alpha   90.00
_cell.angle_beta   90.00
_cell.angle_gamma   90.00
#
_symmetry.space_group_name_H-M   'P 1'
#
loop_
_entity.id
_entity.type
_entity.pdbx_description
1 polymer ?
#
loop_
_entity_poly.entity_id
_entity_poly.type
_entity_poly.pdbx_seq_one_letter_code
_entity_poly.pdbx_strand_id
1 'polypeptide(L)'
;MLFKRRKTETLGERLRVWLWPRRSFSRSLRYFSKRVLRLNATPHAVAAGVAAGVFASFFPLGFHFIIAVVVAWLFAGNLVAAAIGTALGNPLTFPILWGASYETGKLILHHHMPPHGPPADLGDLMHHLSFAQLWGPVLKPITIGALPLGLVFGLLFYGLTRWGMGVFREQRRKRLAAKAARNHASAPPHGSIGSTAR
;
A
#
# COMPACT_ATOMS: atom_id res chain seq x y z
N MET A 1 -33.51 29.46 -9.25
CA MET A 1 -32.61 29.31 -10.41
C MET A 1 -31.21 28.99 -9.87
N LEU A 2 -30.83 27.72 -9.82
CA LEU A 2 -29.60 27.24 -9.18
C LEU A 2 -28.85 26.23 -10.08
N PHE A 3 -28.68 26.57 -11.37
CA PHE A 3 -27.82 25.78 -12.25
C PHE A 3 -26.57 26.60 -12.60
N LYS A 4 -25.56 26.51 -11.73
CA LYS A 4 -24.23 27.02 -12.01
C LYS A 4 -23.62 26.17 -13.12
N ARG A 5 -23.48 26.73 -14.33
CA ARG A 5 -22.83 26.11 -15.49
C ARG A 5 -21.48 25.50 -15.05
N ARG A 6 -21.32 24.19 -15.16
CA ARG A 6 -20.01 23.54 -15.01
C ARG A 6 -19.12 24.06 -16.12
N LYS A 7 -18.05 24.75 -15.77
CA LYS A 7 -16.98 25.09 -16.73
C LYS A 7 -16.45 23.77 -17.29
N THR A 8 -16.39 23.66 -18.61
CA THR A 8 -15.75 22.53 -19.29
C THR A 8 -14.26 22.61 -18.99
N GLU A 9 -13.77 21.64 -18.22
CA GLU A 9 -12.34 21.54 -17.90
C GLU A 9 -11.55 21.26 -19.17
N THR A 10 -10.52 22.05 -19.43
CA THR A 10 -9.61 21.84 -20.55
C THR A 10 -8.78 20.56 -20.36
N LEU A 11 -8.36 19.92 -21.46
CA LEU A 11 -7.54 18.69 -21.42
C LEU A 11 -6.27 18.88 -20.57
N GLY A 12 -5.68 20.09 -20.59
CA GLY A 12 -4.52 20.42 -19.74
C GLY A 12 -4.84 20.43 -18.25
N GLU A 13 -6.05 20.88 -17.86
CA GLU A 13 -6.49 20.82 -16.47
C GLU A 13 -6.76 19.39 -16.02
N ARG A 14 -7.31 18.55 -16.88
CA ARG A 14 -7.51 17.10 -16.59
C ARG A 14 -6.18 16.38 -16.43
N LEU A 15 -5.20 16.60 -17.31
CA LEU A 15 -3.85 16.05 -17.20
C LEU A 15 -3.14 16.54 -15.94
N ARG A 16 -3.26 17.83 -15.61
CA ARG A 16 -2.68 18.40 -14.39
C ARG A 16 -3.31 17.85 -13.12
N VAL A 17 -4.63 17.61 -13.11
CA VAL A 17 -5.34 16.99 -11.97
C VAL A 17 -5.00 15.52 -11.86
N TRP A 18 -4.75 14.82 -12.96
CA TRP A 18 -4.36 13.43 -13.02
C TRP A 18 -2.90 13.21 -12.57
N LEU A 19 -1.98 14.07 -13.01
CA LEU A 19 -0.55 14.03 -12.63
C LEU A 19 -0.29 14.60 -11.23
N TRP A 20 -1.05 15.58 -10.79
CA TRP A 20 -0.90 16.23 -9.49
C TRP A 20 -2.26 16.40 -8.82
N PRO A 21 -2.80 15.35 -8.17
CA PRO A 21 -4.08 15.47 -7.47
C PRO A 21 -3.94 16.47 -6.34
N ARG A 22 -4.55 17.64 -6.47
CA ARG A 22 -4.61 18.70 -5.44
C ARG A 22 -5.35 18.27 -4.17
N ARG A 23 -5.93 17.07 -4.15
CA ARG A 23 -6.52 16.49 -2.96
C ARG A 23 -5.42 15.87 -2.13
N SER A 24 -5.13 16.54 -1.04
CA SER A 24 -4.05 16.30 -0.09
C SER A 24 -3.79 14.80 0.11
N PHE A 25 -2.60 14.34 -0.26
CA PHE A 25 -2.07 13.00 0.02
C PHE A 25 -2.29 12.60 1.48
N SER A 26 -2.22 13.58 2.41
CA SER A 26 -2.48 13.41 3.82
C SER A 26 -3.93 13.00 4.12
N ARG A 27 -4.91 13.46 3.36
CA ARG A 27 -6.31 13.06 3.51
C ARG A 27 -6.53 11.62 3.04
N SER A 28 -5.98 11.25 1.90
CA SER A 28 -6.02 9.88 1.38
C SER A 28 -5.30 8.92 2.35
N LEU A 29 -4.10 9.26 2.78
CA LEU A 29 -3.35 8.46 3.75
C LEU A 29 -4.11 8.30 5.07
N ARG A 30 -4.73 9.38 5.58
CA ARG A 30 -5.58 9.34 6.78
C ARG A 30 -6.85 8.52 6.57
N TYR A 31 -7.43 8.54 5.37
CA TYR A 31 -8.60 7.71 5.05
C TYR A 31 -8.20 6.23 4.99
N PHE A 32 -7.12 5.91 4.28
CA PHE A 32 -6.61 4.54 4.19
C PHE A 32 -6.16 4.01 5.55
N SER A 33 -5.43 4.79 6.34
CA SER A 33 -5.04 4.36 7.68
C SER A 33 -6.24 4.09 8.57
N LYS A 34 -7.27 4.96 8.55
CA LYS A 34 -8.52 4.71 9.29
C LYS A 34 -9.26 3.46 8.79
N ARG A 35 -9.22 3.17 7.50
CA ARG A 35 -9.85 1.98 6.92
C ARG A 35 -9.11 0.71 7.34
N VAL A 36 -7.78 0.70 7.26
CA VAL A 36 -6.93 -0.40 7.77
C VAL A 36 -7.15 -0.63 9.26
N LEU A 37 -7.20 0.43 10.04
CA LEU A 37 -7.39 0.37 11.50
C LEU A 37 -8.80 -0.09 11.92
N ARG A 38 -9.80 0.00 11.04
CA ARG A 38 -11.18 -0.50 11.28
C ARG A 38 -11.38 -1.96 10.88
N LEU A 39 -10.39 -2.59 10.23
CA LEU A 39 -10.46 -4.01 9.93
C LEU A 39 -10.44 -4.80 11.24
N ASN A 40 -11.41 -5.71 11.42
CA ASN A 40 -11.43 -6.68 12.52
C ASN A 40 -10.36 -7.76 12.36
N ALA A 41 -9.25 -7.42 11.71
CA ALA A 41 -8.12 -8.29 11.45
C ALA A 41 -7.08 -8.19 12.56
N THR A 42 -6.31 -9.24 12.77
CA THR A 42 -5.19 -9.22 13.71
C THR A 42 -4.12 -8.22 13.26
N PRO A 43 -3.30 -7.65 14.17
CA PRO A 43 -2.20 -6.76 13.78
C PRO A 43 -1.22 -7.42 12.82
N HIS A 44 -1.02 -8.75 12.96
CA HIS A 44 -0.22 -9.54 12.04
C HIS A 44 -0.83 -9.56 10.64
N ALA A 45 -2.11 -9.91 10.53
CA ALA A 45 -2.77 -10.01 9.22
C ALA A 45 -2.74 -8.67 8.45
N VAL A 46 -2.91 -7.54 9.15
CA VAL A 46 -2.81 -6.22 8.51
C VAL A 46 -1.38 -5.93 8.08
N ALA A 47 -0.40 -6.18 8.96
CA ALA A 47 1.01 -5.93 8.66
C ALA A 47 1.51 -6.84 7.53
N ALA A 48 1.17 -8.12 7.53
CA ALA A 48 1.51 -9.07 6.48
C ALA A 48 0.85 -8.69 5.14
N GLY A 49 -0.40 -8.23 5.15
CA GLY A 49 -1.06 -7.72 3.96
C GLY A 49 -0.34 -6.50 3.38
N VAL A 50 -0.10 -5.45 4.17
CA VAL A 50 0.64 -4.26 3.72
C VAL A 50 2.02 -4.64 3.17
N ALA A 51 2.76 -5.48 3.89
CA ALA A 51 4.08 -5.96 3.47
C ALA A 51 4.03 -6.69 2.12
N ALA A 52 3.05 -7.57 1.93
CA ALA A 52 2.83 -8.28 0.68
C ALA A 52 2.56 -7.32 -0.49
N GLY A 53 1.74 -6.29 -0.28
CA GLY A 53 1.47 -5.27 -1.28
C GLY A 53 2.70 -4.43 -1.63
N VAL A 54 3.47 -4.01 -0.63
CA VAL A 54 4.72 -3.27 -0.80
C VAL A 54 5.76 -4.13 -1.53
N PHE A 55 5.96 -5.38 -1.10
CA PHE A 55 6.83 -6.35 -1.78
C PHE A 55 6.48 -6.47 -3.27
N ALA A 56 5.19 -6.69 -3.54
CA ALA A 56 4.71 -6.88 -4.89
C ALA A 56 4.89 -5.66 -5.79
N SER A 57 4.90 -4.43 -5.25
CA SER A 57 5.04 -3.18 -6.01
C SER A 57 6.35 -3.06 -6.78
N PHE A 58 7.37 -3.82 -6.42
CA PHE A 58 8.66 -3.87 -7.13
C PHE A 58 8.60 -4.70 -8.43
N PHE A 59 7.55 -5.53 -8.61
CA PHE A 59 7.41 -6.38 -9.78
C PHE A 59 6.71 -5.65 -10.93
N PRO A 60 7.16 -5.89 -12.19
CA PRO A 60 6.67 -5.17 -13.36
C PRO A 60 5.31 -5.67 -13.87
N LEU A 61 4.73 -4.93 -14.84
CA LEU A 61 3.66 -5.34 -15.76
C LEU A 61 2.35 -5.83 -15.11
N GLY A 62 1.95 -5.29 -13.97
CA GLY A 62 0.68 -5.68 -13.35
C GLY A 62 0.71 -7.01 -12.58
N PHE A 63 1.78 -7.81 -12.69
CA PHE A 63 1.97 -9.02 -11.89
C PHE A 63 1.94 -8.75 -10.39
N HIS A 64 2.25 -7.52 -9.99
CA HIS A 64 2.24 -7.11 -8.58
C HIS A 64 0.89 -7.35 -7.89
N PHE A 65 -0.25 -7.28 -8.59
CA PHE A 65 -1.54 -7.59 -7.98
C PHE A 65 -1.67 -9.08 -7.64
N ILE A 66 -1.25 -9.95 -8.56
CA ILE A 66 -1.29 -11.41 -8.37
C ILE A 66 -0.32 -11.79 -7.25
N ILE A 67 0.91 -11.26 -7.30
CA ILE A 67 1.94 -11.50 -6.29
C ILE A 67 1.48 -11.02 -4.93
N ALA A 68 0.87 -9.84 -4.83
CA ALA A 68 0.34 -9.31 -3.58
C ALA A 68 -0.73 -10.22 -2.97
N VAL A 69 -1.64 -10.75 -3.79
CA VAL A 69 -2.68 -11.70 -3.33
C VAL A 69 -2.06 -13.00 -2.85
N VAL A 70 -1.17 -13.61 -3.66
CA VAL A 70 -0.52 -14.89 -3.34
C VAL A 70 0.33 -14.77 -2.06
N VAL A 71 1.15 -13.74 -1.97
CA VAL A 71 2.02 -13.51 -0.80
C VAL A 71 1.17 -13.19 0.44
N ALA A 72 0.14 -12.35 0.32
CA ALA A 72 -0.77 -12.08 1.43
C ALA A 72 -1.48 -13.36 1.90
N TRP A 73 -1.94 -14.20 0.98
CA TRP A 73 -2.58 -15.47 1.32
C TRP A 73 -1.61 -16.42 2.02
N LEU A 74 -0.38 -16.56 1.51
CA LEU A 74 0.65 -17.44 2.08
C LEU A 74 1.01 -17.07 3.53
N PHE A 75 1.05 -15.76 3.85
CA PHE A 75 1.39 -15.26 5.18
C PHE A 75 0.16 -14.91 6.03
N ALA A 76 -1.02 -15.45 5.69
CA ALA A 76 -2.29 -15.15 6.38
C ALA A 76 -2.55 -13.63 6.51
N GLY A 77 -2.11 -12.86 5.52
CA GLY A 77 -2.27 -11.43 5.43
C GLY A 77 -3.68 -11.03 5.00
N ASN A 78 -4.09 -9.84 5.38
CA ASN A 78 -5.37 -9.29 4.98
C ASN A 78 -5.29 -8.76 3.54
N LEU A 79 -6.13 -9.26 2.62
CA LEU A 79 -6.14 -8.87 1.20
C LEU A 79 -6.45 -7.38 0.97
N VAL A 80 -7.32 -6.79 1.80
CA VAL A 80 -7.61 -5.35 1.72
C VAL A 80 -6.39 -4.53 2.11
N ALA A 81 -5.65 -4.99 3.12
CA ALA A 81 -4.39 -4.37 3.51
C ALA A 81 -3.32 -4.55 2.42
N ALA A 82 -3.28 -5.69 1.73
CA ALA A 82 -2.40 -5.92 0.59
C ALA A 82 -2.72 -4.96 -0.57
N ALA A 83 -3.99 -4.82 -0.92
CA ALA A 83 -4.42 -3.84 -1.93
C ALA A 83 -4.04 -2.39 -1.56
N ILE A 84 -4.01 -2.05 -0.27
CA ILE A 84 -3.53 -0.73 0.18
C ILE A 84 -2.01 -0.64 0.08
N GLY A 85 -1.30 -1.73 0.40
CA GLY A 85 0.16 -1.81 0.25
C GLY A 85 0.61 -1.64 -1.21
N THR A 86 -0.14 -2.19 -2.18
CA THR A 86 0.17 -2.00 -3.60
C THR A 86 0.03 -0.55 -4.08
N ALA A 87 -0.62 0.34 -3.32
CA ALA A 87 -0.67 1.76 -3.63
C ALA A 87 0.70 2.46 -3.60
N LEU A 88 1.72 1.83 -2.99
CA LEU A 88 3.12 2.26 -3.13
C LEU A 88 3.57 2.17 -4.60
N GLY A 89 3.16 1.12 -5.32
CA GLY A 89 3.33 0.99 -6.76
C GLY A 89 2.25 1.76 -7.50
N ASN A 90 2.53 3.00 -7.83
CA ASN A 90 1.67 3.86 -8.64
C ASN A 90 2.46 4.39 -9.85
N PRO A 91 1.82 4.93 -10.89
CA PRO A 91 2.51 5.39 -12.09
C PRO A 91 3.65 6.40 -11.84
N LEU A 92 3.60 7.14 -10.74
CA LEU A 92 4.64 8.09 -10.36
C LEU A 92 5.86 7.39 -9.74
N THR A 93 5.65 6.33 -8.97
CA THR A 93 6.72 5.61 -8.27
C THR A 93 7.29 4.45 -9.09
N PHE A 94 6.56 3.89 -10.04
CA PHE A 94 7.02 2.78 -10.88
C PHE A 94 8.37 3.02 -11.55
N PRO A 95 8.65 4.18 -12.18
CA PRO A 95 9.96 4.41 -12.78
C PRO A 95 11.10 4.26 -11.78
N ILE A 96 10.91 4.73 -10.54
CA ILE A 96 11.91 4.66 -9.48
C ILE A 96 12.06 3.23 -8.97
N LEU A 97 10.94 2.53 -8.68
CA LEU A 97 10.95 1.17 -8.16
C LEU A 97 11.55 0.19 -9.17
N TRP A 98 11.11 0.28 -10.43
CA TRP A 98 11.60 -0.61 -11.48
C TRP A 98 13.02 -0.28 -11.91
N GLY A 99 13.40 1.02 -11.93
CA GLY A 99 14.77 1.44 -12.16
C GLY A 99 15.73 0.90 -11.09
N ALA A 100 15.37 1.03 -9.81
CA ALA A 100 16.12 0.47 -8.70
C ALA A 100 16.21 -1.07 -8.78
N SER A 101 15.08 -1.74 -9.11
CA SER A 101 15.05 -3.19 -9.29
C SER A 101 15.93 -3.62 -10.47
N TYR A 102 15.90 -2.88 -11.58
CA TYR A 102 16.72 -3.16 -12.76
C TYR A 102 18.23 -3.07 -12.44
N GLU A 103 18.67 -1.97 -11.82
CA GLU A 103 20.08 -1.79 -11.44
C GLU A 103 20.52 -2.86 -10.42
N THR A 104 19.68 -3.18 -9.43
CA THR A 104 19.98 -4.26 -8.48
C THR A 104 20.08 -5.61 -9.18
N GLY A 105 19.18 -5.89 -10.11
CA GLY A 105 19.19 -7.13 -10.89
C GLY A 105 20.41 -7.23 -11.82
N LYS A 106 20.81 -6.13 -12.45
CA LYS A 106 22.06 -6.06 -13.22
C LYS A 106 23.27 -6.39 -12.35
N LEU A 107 23.33 -5.81 -11.17
CA LEU A 107 24.44 -6.06 -10.23
C LEU A 107 24.52 -7.56 -9.86
N ILE A 108 23.39 -8.20 -9.62
CA ILE A 108 23.31 -9.64 -9.29
C ILE A 108 23.69 -10.50 -10.50
N LEU A 109 23.29 -10.07 -11.71
CA LEU A 109 23.48 -10.81 -12.95
C LEU A 109 24.82 -10.52 -13.65
N HIS A 110 25.70 -9.69 -13.07
CA HIS A 110 26.92 -9.13 -13.70
C HIS A 110 27.82 -10.16 -14.40
N HIS A 111 27.78 -11.43 -14.01
CA HIS A 111 28.57 -12.49 -14.63
C HIS A 111 27.87 -13.20 -15.82
N HIS A 112 26.62 -12.86 -16.16
CA HIS A 112 25.80 -13.61 -17.11
C HIS A 112 25.09 -12.74 -18.17
N MET A 113 25.35 -11.43 -18.21
CA MET A 113 24.76 -10.58 -19.24
C MET A 113 25.71 -10.38 -20.42
N PRO A 114 25.26 -10.60 -21.66
CA PRO A 114 26.02 -10.18 -22.82
C PRO A 114 26.22 -8.65 -22.80
N PRO A 115 27.35 -8.15 -23.37
CA PRO A 115 27.73 -6.73 -23.29
C PRO A 115 26.81 -5.76 -24.05
N HIS A 116 25.73 -6.24 -24.62
CA HIS A 116 24.78 -5.41 -25.35
C HIS A 116 23.75 -4.87 -24.35
N GLY A 117 23.87 -3.58 -24.09
CA GLY A 117 22.88 -2.78 -23.34
C GLY A 117 21.47 -2.90 -23.94
N PRO A 118 20.45 -2.34 -23.30
CA PRO A 118 19.11 -2.29 -23.88
C PRO A 118 19.23 -1.68 -25.28
N PRO A 119 18.50 -2.21 -26.28
CA PRO A 119 18.54 -1.68 -27.64
C PRO A 119 18.24 -0.18 -27.58
N ALA A 120 19.14 0.61 -28.19
CA ALA A 120 19.13 2.07 -28.11
C ALA A 120 17.91 2.71 -28.81
N ASP A 121 17.08 1.92 -29.44
CA ASP A 121 15.93 2.39 -30.21
C ASP A 121 14.60 1.97 -29.56
N LEU A 122 14.12 2.88 -28.68
CA LEU A 122 12.77 2.76 -28.07
C LEU A 122 11.65 2.72 -29.12
N GLY A 123 11.89 3.25 -30.33
CA GLY A 123 10.96 3.22 -31.44
C GLY A 123 10.72 1.81 -31.99
N ASP A 124 11.79 1.06 -32.22
CA ASP A 124 11.72 -0.35 -32.66
C ASP A 124 11.11 -1.27 -31.61
N LEU A 125 11.37 -0.98 -30.33
CA LEU A 125 10.77 -1.70 -29.20
C LEU A 125 9.22 -1.55 -29.16
N MET A 126 8.70 -0.40 -29.53
CA MET A 126 7.25 -0.15 -29.51
C MET A 126 6.52 -0.83 -30.69
N HIS A 127 7.18 -1.08 -31.81
CA HIS A 127 6.57 -1.71 -32.98
C HIS A 127 6.56 -3.24 -32.92
N HIS A 128 7.43 -3.87 -32.11
CA HIS A 128 7.55 -5.33 -31.99
C HIS A 128 7.53 -5.81 -30.54
N LEU A 129 6.58 -5.31 -29.72
CA LEU A 129 6.41 -5.71 -28.31
C LEU A 129 5.98 -7.18 -28.18
N SER A 130 6.91 -8.12 -28.42
CA SER A 130 6.70 -9.49 -27.96
C SER A 130 7.26 -9.62 -26.54
N PHE A 131 6.47 -10.20 -25.64
CA PHE A 131 6.84 -10.46 -24.24
C PHE A 131 8.19 -11.21 -24.14
N ALA A 132 8.44 -12.11 -25.09
CA ALA A 132 9.67 -12.89 -25.18
C ALA A 132 10.93 -12.02 -25.40
N GLN A 133 10.81 -10.96 -26.20
CA GLN A 133 11.94 -10.06 -26.50
C GLN A 133 12.27 -9.12 -25.32
N LEU A 134 11.25 -8.75 -24.53
CA LEU A 134 11.44 -7.93 -23.32
C LEU A 134 11.93 -8.73 -22.12
N TRP A 135 11.69 -10.04 -22.12
CA TRP A 135 12.02 -10.89 -20.98
C TRP A 135 13.51 -10.88 -20.65
N GLY A 136 14.38 -11.11 -21.64
CA GLY A 136 15.83 -11.19 -21.45
C GLY A 136 16.44 -9.90 -20.95
N PRO A 137 16.36 -8.80 -21.73
CA PRO A 137 17.13 -7.58 -21.46
C PRO A 137 16.51 -6.72 -20.35
N VAL A 138 15.20 -6.81 -20.09
CA VAL A 138 14.50 -5.88 -19.20
C VAL A 138 13.81 -6.56 -18.04
N LEU A 139 12.92 -7.51 -18.32
CA LEU A 139 12.05 -8.11 -17.30
C LEU A 139 12.80 -9.02 -16.33
N LYS A 140 13.75 -9.79 -16.84
CA LYS A 140 14.58 -10.71 -16.04
C LYS A 140 15.39 -9.95 -14.98
N PRO A 141 16.18 -8.91 -15.31
CA PRO A 141 16.87 -8.11 -14.31
C PRO A 141 15.92 -7.47 -13.29
N ILE A 142 14.82 -6.86 -13.76
CA ILE A 142 13.85 -6.24 -12.86
C ILE A 142 13.29 -7.26 -11.87
N THR A 143 12.89 -8.44 -12.35
CA THR A 143 12.30 -9.48 -11.50
C THR A 143 13.29 -10.01 -10.46
N ILE A 144 14.55 -10.22 -10.84
CA ILE A 144 15.61 -10.69 -9.93
C ILE A 144 15.93 -9.62 -8.89
N GLY A 145 16.05 -8.35 -9.30
CA GLY A 145 16.32 -7.26 -8.37
C GLY A 145 15.12 -6.87 -7.51
N ALA A 146 13.90 -7.11 -7.98
CA ALA A 146 12.68 -6.91 -7.19
C ALA A 146 12.62 -7.80 -5.95
N LEU A 147 13.20 -9.00 -5.99
CA LEU A 147 13.20 -9.93 -4.86
C LEU A 147 13.89 -9.33 -3.61
N PRO A 148 15.18 -8.98 -3.64
CA PRO A 148 15.85 -8.43 -2.47
C PRO A 148 15.27 -7.08 -2.04
N LEU A 149 15.01 -6.17 -2.97
CA LEU A 149 14.45 -4.86 -2.64
C LEU A 149 13.04 -4.99 -2.06
N GLY A 150 12.18 -5.76 -2.72
CA GLY A 150 10.82 -6.02 -2.24
C GLY A 150 10.82 -6.67 -0.86
N LEU A 151 11.74 -7.63 -0.60
CA LEU A 151 11.87 -8.26 0.71
C LEU A 151 12.27 -7.26 1.79
N VAL A 152 13.30 -6.44 1.55
CA VAL A 152 13.76 -5.42 2.50
C VAL A 152 12.66 -4.42 2.81
N PHE A 153 12.04 -3.84 1.79
CA PHE A 153 10.95 -2.89 1.98
C PHE A 153 9.69 -3.55 2.56
N GLY A 154 9.35 -4.77 2.13
CA GLY A 154 8.26 -5.54 2.70
C GLY A 154 8.42 -5.76 4.20
N LEU A 155 9.60 -6.23 4.64
CA LEU A 155 9.89 -6.42 6.07
C LEU A 155 9.89 -5.10 6.86
N LEU A 156 10.44 -4.04 6.29
CA LEU A 156 10.39 -2.70 6.88
C LEU A 156 8.95 -2.26 7.12
N PHE A 157 8.10 -2.34 6.10
CA PHE A 157 6.69 -1.95 6.20
C PHE A 157 5.87 -2.90 7.09
N TYR A 158 6.23 -4.18 7.15
CA TYR A 158 5.65 -5.11 8.13
C TYR A 158 5.91 -4.62 9.56
N GLY A 159 7.16 -4.33 9.89
CA GLY A 159 7.55 -3.82 11.22
C GLY A 159 6.86 -2.51 11.57
N LEU A 160 6.89 -1.54 10.66
CA LEU A 160 6.25 -0.24 10.83
C LEU A 160 4.74 -0.36 11.03
N THR A 161 4.06 -1.18 10.22
CA THR A 161 2.62 -1.38 10.31
C THR A 161 2.25 -2.10 11.60
N ARG A 162 2.99 -3.13 11.98
CA ARG A 162 2.75 -3.89 13.20
C ARG A 162 2.94 -3.01 14.46
N TRP A 163 4.00 -2.23 14.49
CA TRP A 163 4.27 -1.26 15.55
C TRP A 163 3.16 -0.21 15.64
N GLY A 164 2.82 0.43 14.53
CA GLY A 164 1.76 1.43 14.46
C GLY A 164 0.39 0.90 14.91
N MET A 165 0.06 -0.34 14.54
CA MET A 165 -1.17 -1.01 15.00
C MET A 165 -1.15 -1.28 16.51
N GLY A 166 0.00 -1.65 17.08
CA GLY A 166 0.18 -1.84 18.52
C GLY A 166 -0.10 -0.56 19.30
N VAL A 167 0.58 0.52 18.94
CA VAL A 167 0.42 1.85 19.55
C VAL A 167 -1.03 2.34 19.44
N PHE A 168 -1.64 2.20 18.28
CA PHE A 168 -3.03 2.63 18.06
C PHE A 168 -4.02 1.85 18.95
N ARG A 169 -3.87 0.53 19.05
CA ARG A 169 -4.74 -0.31 19.90
C ARG A 169 -4.61 0.05 21.36
N GLU A 170 -3.41 0.30 21.84
CA GLU A 170 -3.17 0.70 23.21
C GLU A 170 -3.81 2.06 23.53
N GLN A 171 -3.63 3.06 22.68
CA GLN A 171 -4.27 4.36 22.83
C GLN A 171 -5.80 4.25 22.81
N ARG A 172 -6.36 3.43 21.92
CA ARG A 172 -7.79 3.19 21.87
C ARG A 172 -8.30 2.56 23.18
N ARG A 173 -7.58 1.56 23.69
CA ARG A 173 -7.92 0.90 24.96
C ARG A 173 -7.91 1.90 26.13
N LYS A 174 -6.87 2.73 26.24
CA LYS A 174 -6.77 3.78 27.26
C LYS A 174 -7.94 4.79 27.18
N ARG A 175 -8.30 5.21 25.95
CA ARG A 175 -9.44 6.14 25.75
C ARG A 175 -10.78 5.52 26.13
N LEU A 176 -11.00 4.25 25.82
CA LEU A 176 -12.24 3.53 26.17
C LEU A 176 -12.33 3.32 27.67
N ALA A 177 -11.24 2.95 28.35
CA ALA A 177 -11.17 2.81 29.80
C ALA A 177 -11.47 4.14 30.51
N ALA A 178 -10.86 5.24 30.06
CA ALA A 178 -11.13 6.57 30.59
C ALA A 178 -12.59 7.01 30.42
N LYS A 179 -13.21 6.67 29.28
CA LYS A 179 -14.62 6.95 29.02
C LYS A 179 -15.54 6.11 29.92
N ALA A 180 -15.22 4.84 30.12
CA ALA A 180 -15.95 3.96 31.03
C ALA A 180 -15.89 4.47 32.47
N ALA A 181 -14.70 4.84 32.95
CA ALA A 181 -14.53 5.41 34.29
C ALA A 181 -15.35 6.68 34.51
N ARG A 182 -15.39 7.59 33.52
CA ARG A 182 -16.24 8.80 33.58
C ARG A 182 -17.72 8.47 33.64
N ASN A 183 -18.18 7.49 32.84
CA ASN A 183 -19.59 7.09 32.85
C ASN A 183 -20.01 6.44 34.19
N HIS A 184 -19.11 5.68 34.83
CA HIS A 184 -19.36 5.13 36.18
C HIS A 184 -19.37 6.23 37.25
N ALA A 185 -18.49 7.22 37.15
CA ALA A 185 -18.47 8.35 38.09
C ALA A 185 -19.67 9.28 37.96
N SER A 186 -20.30 9.35 36.77
CA SER A 186 -21.49 10.18 36.52
C SER A 186 -22.83 9.42 36.64
N ALA A 187 -22.79 8.10 36.89
CA ALA A 187 -24.01 7.33 37.15
C ALA A 187 -24.56 7.72 38.53
N PRO A 188 -25.86 8.15 38.65
CA PRO A 188 -26.44 8.44 39.94
C PRO A 188 -26.39 7.20 40.83
N PRO A 189 -26.16 7.33 42.14
CA PRO A 189 -26.20 6.21 43.06
C PRO A 189 -27.59 5.56 42.92
N HIS A 190 -27.61 4.26 42.61
CA HIS A 190 -28.86 3.52 42.61
C HIS A 190 -29.52 3.71 43.97
N GLY A 191 -30.54 4.56 43.93
CA GLY A 191 -31.36 4.84 45.11
C GLY A 191 -31.79 3.53 45.73
N SER A 192 -31.51 3.36 46.98
CA SER A 192 -32.11 2.41 47.86
C SER A 192 -33.64 2.55 47.67
N ILE A 193 -34.21 1.63 46.86
CA ILE A 193 -35.67 1.49 46.87
C ILE A 193 -36.00 1.08 48.29
N GLY A 194 -36.50 2.05 49.03
CA GLY A 194 -36.93 1.89 50.41
C GLY A 194 -37.86 0.68 50.52
N SER A 195 -37.41 -0.28 51.31
CA SER A 195 -38.27 -1.22 51.97
C SER A 195 -39.20 -0.43 52.89
N THR A 196 -40.35 -0.02 52.37
CA THR A 196 -41.49 0.28 53.25
C THR A 196 -42.36 -0.96 53.30
N ALA A 197 -42.07 -1.73 54.31
CA ALA A 197 -43.03 -2.67 54.91
C ALA A 197 -44.27 -1.92 55.37
N ARG A 198 -45.43 -2.41 54.97
CA ARG A 198 -46.62 -2.56 55.83
C ARG A 198 -47.55 -3.60 55.20
#